data_b70cc7230910f238c44a54648a3234d8
#
_entry.id   b70cc7230910f238c44a54648a3234d8
#
_cell.length_a   1.000
_cell.length_b   1.000
_cell.length_c   1.000
_cell.angle_alpha   90.00
_cell.angle_beta   90.00
_cell.angle_gamma   90.00
#
_symmetry.space_group_name_H-M   'P 1'
#
loop_
_entity.id
_entity.type
_entity.pdbx_description
1 polymer ?
#
loop_
_entity_poly.entity_id
_entity_poly.type
_entity_poly.pdbx_seq_one_letter_code
_entity_poly.pdbx_strand_id
1 'polypeptide(L)'
;MKLVVRVIEAKNLPPTDPNGLSDPYVRLQLGKNRFRTKVIKKCLNPKWNEEFSFRVDDLNEELVISVMDEDKFFNDDFVGQLKVPVSVVFEEEIKSLGTAWYSLQPKSKKSKNKES
;
A
#
# COMPACT_ATOMS: atom_id res chain seq x y z
N MET A 1 0.81 20.68 -5.77
CA MET A 1 1.68 19.69 -6.43
C MET A 1 0.92 18.40 -6.62
N LYS A 2 1.39 17.57 -7.52
CA LYS A 2 0.72 16.34 -7.87
C LYS A 2 1.67 15.15 -7.67
N LEU A 3 1.18 14.11 -7.01
CA LEU A 3 1.92 12.86 -6.81
C LEU A 3 1.20 11.76 -7.60
N VAL A 4 1.93 11.09 -8.50
CA VAL A 4 1.40 9.98 -9.26
C VAL A 4 2.01 8.69 -8.71
N VAL A 5 1.14 7.72 -8.40
CA VAL A 5 1.54 6.43 -7.85
C VAL A 5 1.01 5.34 -8.75
N ARG A 6 1.89 4.48 -9.25
CA ARG A 6 1.48 3.31 -10.00
C ARG A 6 1.66 2.07 -9.13
N VAL A 7 0.57 1.36 -8.92
CA VAL A 7 0.58 0.10 -8.18
C VAL A 7 0.67 -1.01 -9.21
N ILE A 8 1.85 -1.62 -9.32
CA ILE A 8 2.12 -2.57 -10.38
C ILE A 8 1.74 -3.98 -9.95
N GLU A 9 2.41 -4.51 -8.95
CA GLU A 9 2.22 -5.90 -8.55
C GLU A 9 2.78 -6.14 -7.15
N ALA A 10 2.40 -7.27 -6.57
CA ALA A 10 3.03 -7.80 -5.38
C ALA A 10 3.39 -9.25 -5.64
N LYS A 11 4.26 -9.81 -4.82
CA LYS A 11 4.61 -11.22 -4.94
C LYS A 11 4.85 -11.81 -3.56
N ASN A 12 4.65 -13.12 -3.49
CA ASN A 12 4.88 -13.90 -2.27
C ASN A 12 4.08 -13.36 -1.09
N LEU A 13 2.83 -12.96 -1.34
CA LEU A 13 1.96 -12.53 -0.25
C LEU A 13 1.63 -13.72 0.65
N PRO A 14 1.51 -13.50 1.97
CA PRO A 14 1.13 -14.58 2.86
C PRO A 14 -0.33 -14.98 2.60
N PRO A 15 -0.63 -16.29 2.63
CA PRO A 15 -2.01 -16.74 2.51
C PRO A 15 -2.77 -16.41 3.79
N THR A 16 -3.97 -15.85 3.64
CA THR A 16 -4.84 -15.47 4.75
C THR A 16 -6.13 -16.27 4.78
N ASP A 17 -6.47 -16.95 3.67
CA ASP A 17 -7.67 -17.76 3.56
C ASP A 17 -7.39 -19.21 3.94
N PRO A 18 -8.39 -19.96 4.42
CA PRO A 18 -8.21 -21.37 4.75
C PRO A 18 -7.73 -22.23 3.58
N ASN A 19 -7.98 -21.83 2.35
CA ASN A 19 -7.52 -22.55 1.16
C ASN A 19 -6.06 -22.23 0.79
N GLY A 20 -5.35 -21.44 1.59
CA GLY A 20 -3.96 -21.08 1.34
C GLY A 20 -3.76 -19.96 0.33
N LEU A 21 -4.81 -19.20 0.04
CA LEU A 21 -4.77 -18.10 -0.91
C LEU A 21 -5.23 -16.79 -0.27
N SER A 22 -5.25 -15.73 -1.04
CA SER A 22 -5.73 -14.42 -0.63
C SER A 22 -6.48 -13.78 -1.80
N ASP A 23 -7.32 -12.79 -1.49
CA ASP A 23 -8.00 -11.97 -2.49
C ASP A 23 -7.48 -10.53 -2.34
N PRO A 24 -6.24 -10.24 -2.80
CA PRO A 24 -5.59 -8.99 -2.45
C PRO A 24 -6.04 -7.78 -3.26
N TYR A 25 -6.07 -6.66 -2.59
CA TYR A 25 -6.17 -5.34 -3.21
C TYR A 25 -5.29 -4.38 -2.44
N VAL A 26 -5.04 -3.21 -3.03
CA VAL A 26 -4.20 -2.19 -2.40
C VAL A 26 -5.04 -0.96 -2.09
N ARG A 27 -4.89 -0.47 -0.89
CA ARG A 27 -5.52 0.76 -0.42
C ARG A 27 -4.44 1.82 -0.28
N LEU A 28 -4.69 3.00 -0.84
CA LEU A 28 -3.76 4.12 -0.80
C LEU A 28 -4.43 5.29 -0.08
N GLN A 29 -3.68 5.93 0.80
CA GLN A 29 -4.20 7.09 1.51
C GLN A 29 -3.13 8.16 1.63
N LEU A 30 -3.49 9.39 1.29
CA LEU A 30 -2.67 10.57 1.50
C LEU A 30 -3.58 11.66 2.04
N GLY A 31 -3.38 12.04 3.31
CA GLY A 31 -4.28 12.97 3.96
C GLY A 31 -5.71 12.45 3.98
N LYS A 32 -6.64 13.19 3.37
CA LYS A 32 -8.03 12.81 3.30
C LYS A 32 -8.38 12.01 2.04
N ASN A 33 -7.43 11.90 1.13
CA ASN A 33 -7.66 11.24 -0.16
C ASN A 33 -7.36 9.76 -0.07
N ARG A 34 -8.34 8.95 -0.49
CA ARG A 34 -8.23 7.50 -0.43
C ARG A 34 -8.60 6.91 -1.77
N PHE A 35 -7.82 5.91 -2.18
CA PHE A 35 -8.11 5.12 -3.38
C PHE A 35 -7.88 3.65 -3.06
N ARG A 36 -8.39 2.80 -3.91
CA ARG A 36 -8.11 1.37 -3.83
C ARG A 36 -8.08 0.78 -5.22
N THR A 37 -7.28 -0.26 -5.37
CA THR A 37 -7.25 -1.03 -6.61
C THR A 37 -8.44 -1.98 -6.65
N LYS A 38 -8.61 -2.64 -7.80
CA LYS A 38 -9.50 -3.79 -7.86
C LYS A 38 -8.94 -4.94 -7.01
N VAL A 39 -9.80 -5.88 -6.68
CA VAL A 39 -9.45 -7.10 -5.97
C VAL A 39 -9.05 -8.16 -6.99
N ILE A 40 -7.93 -8.83 -6.75
CA ILE A 40 -7.51 -9.97 -7.56
C ILE A 40 -7.80 -11.22 -6.74
N LYS A 41 -8.75 -12.03 -7.22
CA LYS A 41 -9.21 -13.19 -6.46
C LYS A 41 -8.18 -14.31 -6.45
N LYS A 42 -8.03 -14.96 -5.30
CA LYS A 42 -7.27 -16.21 -5.12
C LYS A 42 -5.86 -16.14 -5.72
N CYS A 43 -5.10 -15.12 -5.32
CA CYS A 43 -3.80 -14.87 -5.91
C CYS A 43 -2.81 -14.36 -4.87
N LEU A 44 -1.63 -14.99 -4.79
CA LEU A 44 -0.56 -14.55 -3.91
C LEU A 44 0.48 -13.69 -4.62
N ASN A 45 0.36 -13.55 -5.95
CA ASN A 45 1.26 -12.74 -6.77
C ASN A 45 0.44 -11.86 -7.72
N PRO A 46 -0.37 -10.95 -7.17
CA PRO A 46 -1.30 -10.16 -7.97
C PRO A 46 -0.59 -9.11 -8.81
N LYS A 47 -1.18 -8.82 -9.98
CA LYS A 47 -0.75 -7.72 -10.83
C LYS A 47 -1.94 -6.81 -11.04
N TRP A 48 -1.82 -5.56 -10.59
CA TRP A 48 -2.89 -4.58 -10.69
C TRP A 48 -2.68 -3.61 -11.84
N ASN A 49 -1.48 -3.07 -11.99
CA ASN A 49 -1.13 -2.09 -13.02
C ASN A 49 -2.11 -0.91 -13.05
N GLU A 50 -2.39 -0.36 -11.87
CA GLU A 50 -3.29 0.79 -11.74
C GLU A 50 -2.53 2.02 -11.29
N GLU A 51 -2.97 3.18 -11.76
CA GLU A 51 -2.32 4.44 -11.49
C GLU A 51 -3.27 5.38 -10.76
N PHE A 52 -2.75 6.09 -9.77
CA PHE A 52 -3.52 7.03 -8.96
C PHE A 52 -2.79 8.36 -8.87
N SER A 53 -3.56 9.45 -8.87
CA SER A 53 -3.01 10.79 -8.72
C SER A 53 -3.53 11.41 -7.43
N PHE A 54 -2.61 12.00 -6.68
CA PHE A 54 -2.92 12.69 -5.45
C PHE A 54 -2.53 14.15 -5.58
N ARG A 55 -3.37 15.03 -5.07
CA ARG A 55 -3.00 16.41 -4.86
C ARG A 55 -2.21 16.50 -3.56
N VAL A 56 -1.04 17.13 -3.60
CA VAL A 56 -0.19 17.28 -2.42
C VAL A 56 -0.22 18.75 -2.00
N ASP A 57 -0.73 18.98 -0.81
CA ASP A 57 -0.78 20.33 -0.22
C ASP A 57 0.29 20.53 0.83
N ASP A 58 0.80 19.47 1.44
CA ASP A 58 1.75 19.52 2.53
C ASP A 58 2.82 18.44 2.34
N LEU A 59 4.07 18.85 2.18
CA LEU A 59 5.18 17.90 1.99
C LEU A 59 5.49 17.07 3.23
N ASN A 60 4.91 17.42 4.38
CA ASN A 60 5.07 16.65 5.59
C ASN A 60 4.11 15.46 5.67
N GLU A 61 3.23 15.33 4.69
CA GLU A 61 2.31 14.20 4.64
C GLU A 61 3.03 12.91 4.26
N GLU A 62 2.41 11.81 4.61
CA GLU A 62 2.95 10.48 4.33
C GLU A 62 1.93 9.68 3.52
N LEU A 63 2.38 9.13 2.40
CA LEU A 63 1.56 8.23 1.61
C LEU A 63 1.58 6.85 2.25
N VAL A 64 0.41 6.33 2.59
CA VAL A 64 0.28 5.00 3.18
C VAL A 64 -0.33 4.06 2.16
N ILE A 65 0.41 3.01 1.84
CA ILE A 65 0.00 2.00 0.86
C ILE A 65 -0.16 0.70 1.62
N SER A 66 -1.39 0.19 1.68
CA SER A 66 -1.70 -1.02 2.45
C SER A 66 -2.21 -2.12 1.53
N VAL A 67 -1.62 -3.30 1.64
CA VAL A 67 -2.14 -4.49 0.96
C VAL A 67 -3.13 -5.15 1.90
N MET A 68 -4.33 -5.40 1.39
CA MET A 68 -5.45 -5.95 2.13
C MET A 68 -5.94 -7.21 1.45
N ASP A 69 -6.55 -8.10 2.23
CA ASP A 69 -7.24 -9.28 1.73
C ASP A 69 -8.74 -9.06 1.93
N GLU A 70 -9.49 -9.06 0.82
CA GLU A 70 -10.93 -8.86 0.89
C GLU A 70 -11.62 -10.05 1.55
N ASP A 71 -12.50 -9.75 2.51
CA ASP A 71 -13.36 -10.74 3.14
C ASP A 71 -14.81 -10.29 3.00
N LYS A 72 -15.65 -11.11 2.37
CA LYS A 72 -17.04 -10.75 2.11
C LYS A 72 -17.92 -10.82 3.35
N PHE A 73 -17.51 -11.57 4.35
CA PHE A 73 -18.34 -11.84 5.52
C PHE A 73 -17.88 -11.13 6.79
N PHE A 74 -16.61 -10.75 6.82
CA PHE A 74 -15.98 -10.10 7.98
C PHE A 74 -15.18 -8.89 7.51
N ASN A 75 -14.49 -8.25 8.42
CA ASN A 75 -13.58 -7.16 8.05
C ASN A 75 -12.44 -7.69 7.20
N ASP A 76 -12.00 -6.89 6.25
CA ASP A 76 -10.84 -7.25 5.42
C ASP A 76 -9.60 -7.40 6.30
N ASP A 77 -8.75 -8.35 5.94
CA ASP A 77 -7.52 -8.60 6.67
C ASP A 77 -6.40 -7.68 6.18
N PHE A 78 -5.63 -7.18 7.11
CA PHE A 78 -4.42 -6.42 6.81
C PHE A 78 -3.29 -7.39 6.48
N VAL A 79 -2.61 -7.19 5.34
CA VAL A 79 -1.48 -8.03 4.93
C VAL A 79 -0.15 -7.35 5.21
N GLY A 80 0.00 -6.10 4.80
CA GLY A 80 1.23 -5.36 5.02
C GLY A 80 1.11 -3.96 4.44
N GLN A 81 2.07 -3.09 4.76
CA GLN A 81 2.01 -1.72 4.29
C GLN A 81 3.39 -1.16 3.96
N LEU A 82 3.37 -0.09 3.18
CA LEU A 82 4.52 0.72 2.87
C LEU A 82 4.13 2.17 3.15
N LYS A 83 5.01 2.90 3.83
CA LYS A 83 4.80 4.32 4.10
C LYS A 83 5.89 5.11 3.39
N VAL A 84 5.50 6.10 2.61
CA VAL A 84 6.43 6.93 1.84
C VAL A 84 6.23 8.38 2.21
N PRO A 85 7.21 9.02 2.86
CA PRO A 85 7.12 10.46 3.08
C PRO A 85 7.11 11.19 1.75
N VAL A 86 6.15 12.08 1.56
CA VAL A 86 6.00 12.78 0.29
C VAL A 86 7.25 13.62 -0.03
N SER A 87 7.85 14.22 0.99
CA SER A 87 9.05 15.04 0.83
C SER A 87 10.19 14.28 0.15
N VAL A 88 10.30 12.98 0.39
CA VAL A 88 11.37 12.17 -0.21
C VAL A 88 11.28 12.19 -1.73
N VAL A 89 10.05 12.08 -2.27
CA VAL A 89 9.85 12.08 -3.72
C VAL A 89 10.24 13.43 -4.33
N PHE A 90 9.84 14.52 -3.67
CA PHE A 90 10.07 15.86 -4.20
C PHE A 90 11.48 16.39 -3.95
N GLU A 91 12.25 15.71 -3.11
CA GLU A 91 13.68 16.03 -2.92
C GLU A 91 14.56 15.46 -4.03
N GLU A 92 14.06 14.46 -4.77
CA GLU A 92 14.82 13.89 -5.87
C GLU A 92 14.91 14.88 -7.02
N GLU A 93 16.04 14.90 -7.70
CA GLU A 93 16.28 15.83 -8.80
C GLU A 93 15.22 15.68 -9.89
N ILE A 94 14.88 14.46 -10.24
CA ILE A 94 13.86 14.19 -11.25
C ILE A 94 12.47 14.08 -10.66
N LYS A 95 12.33 14.27 -9.35
CA LYS A 95 11.07 14.20 -8.61
C LYS A 95 10.34 12.88 -8.83
N SER A 96 11.08 11.80 -8.80
CA SER A 96 10.56 10.46 -8.97
C SER A 96 11.43 9.47 -8.21
N LEU A 97 10.82 8.49 -7.54
CA LEU A 97 11.54 7.38 -6.95
C LEU A 97 11.76 6.25 -7.95
N GLY A 98 11.15 6.37 -9.14
CA GLY A 98 11.21 5.33 -10.15
C GLY A 98 10.40 4.11 -9.76
N THR A 99 10.59 3.03 -10.50
CA THR A 99 9.92 1.76 -10.26
C THR A 99 10.86 0.84 -9.50
N ALA A 100 10.40 0.31 -8.37
CA ALA A 100 11.20 -0.56 -7.53
C ALA A 100 10.32 -1.49 -6.70
N TRP A 101 10.92 -2.55 -6.21
CA TRP A 101 10.30 -3.44 -5.24
C TRP A 101 10.52 -2.88 -3.84
N TYR A 102 9.47 -2.94 -3.04
CA TYR A 102 9.52 -2.52 -1.64
C TYR A 102 9.02 -3.65 -0.77
N SER A 103 9.66 -3.86 0.36
CA SER A 103 9.19 -4.82 1.35
C SER A 103 8.00 -4.27 2.10
N LEU A 104 6.95 -5.10 2.25
CA LEU A 104 5.81 -4.73 3.07
C LEU A 104 6.17 -4.90 4.55
N GLN A 105 5.74 -3.95 5.36
CA GLN A 105 5.98 -3.96 6.78
C GLN A 105 4.70 -4.29 7.53
N PRO A 106 4.79 -4.88 8.73
CA PRO A 106 3.62 -5.09 9.54
C PRO A 106 3.07 -3.75 10.03
N LYS A 107 1.82 -3.74 10.46
CA LYS A 107 1.21 -2.55 11.01
C LYS A 107 1.98 -2.13 12.26
N SER A 108 2.24 -0.83 12.40
CA SER A 108 2.90 -0.31 13.58
C SER A 108 2.07 -0.58 14.83
N LYS A 109 2.71 -1.10 15.88
CA LYS A 109 2.08 -1.26 17.18
C LYS A 109 2.44 -0.06 18.03
N LYS A 110 1.54 0.35 18.83
CA LYS A 110 1.91 1.30 19.87
C LYS A 110 2.77 0.55 20.83
N SER A 111 3.78 0.71 20.88
CA SER A 111 4.62 0.09 21.62
C SER A 111 4.54 -0.99 22.40
N LYS A 112 4.65 -1.55 22.30
CA LYS A 112 4.67 -2.69 23.00
C LYS A 112 6.00 -2.85 23.56
N ASN A 113 5.51 -2.24 22.65
CA ASN A 113 6.26 -1.89 22.75
C ASN A 113 7.02 -1.58 22.97
N LYS A 114 7.27 -1.59 23.19
CA LYS A 114 7.71 -1.13 23.33
C LYS A 114 8.31 -1.00 23.61
N GLU A 115 8.12 -1.25 23.69
CA GLU A 115 8.40 -0.99 23.87
C GLU A 115 8.67 -0.82 23.90
N SER A 116 8.63 -1.11 24.26
CA SER A 116 8.49 -0.85 24.20
C SER A 116 8.58 -0.82 24.11
#